data_8052e635d96589c9e12dd71b62c4c01c
#
_entry.id   8052e635d96589c9e12dd71b62c4c01c
#
_cell.length_a   1.000
_cell.length_b   1.000
_cell.length_c   1.000
_cell.angle_alpha   90.00
_cell.angle_beta   90.00
_cell.angle_gamma   90.00
#
_symmetry.space_group_name_H-M   'P 1'
#
loop_
_entity.id
_entity.type
_entity.pdbx_description
1 polymer ?
#
loop_
_entity_poly.entity_id
_entity_poly.type
_entity_poly.pdbx_seq_one_letter_code
_entity_poly.pdbx_strand_id
1 'polypeptide(L)'
;MYTKKGEGAMKNVRIILFICSLLVIPWSAALPVTLVRVGYIDIDVVVDTYTGRYLETEIAMREDFLQQLRDTYDNQYYDMNTRERDDFRMQIDDQREALNLLTYSNYILETTGTIREAVIQRIVQRDIMEAIKKTSELEGFSLVLDNSGNFVYGSDDINLTEKVLFRLDEKLLDLQNNPPLAPLELELEEVPLIEGESLVD
;
A
#
# COMPACT_ATOMS: atom_id res chain seq x y z
N MET A 1 -83.64 -29.40 -0.97
CA MET A 1 -83.02 -28.06 -0.87
C MET A 1 -81.55 -28.25 -0.47
N TYR A 2 -80.67 -28.44 -1.43
CA TYR A 2 -79.21 -28.68 -1.18
C TYR A 2 -78.47 -27.41 -1.48
N THR A 3 -77.76 -26.87 -0.47
CA THR A 3 -77.07 -25.62 -0.49
C THR A 3 -75.73 -25.77 -1.19
N LYS A 4 -75.50 -24.99 -2.23
CA LYS A 4 -74.30 -24.81 -3.06
C LYS A 4 -73.22 -23.98 -2.29
N LYS A 5 -72.56 -24.58 -1.24
CA LYS A 5 -71.64 -23.85 -0.34
C LYS A 5 -70.16 -24.25 -0.53
N GLY A 6 -69.80 -25.01 -1.57
CA GLY A 6 -68.44 -25.55 -1.74
C GLY A 6 -67.56 -24.88 -2.82
N GLU A 7 -68.13 -24.13 -3.76
CA GLU A 7 -67.37 -23.64 -4.91
C GLU A 7 -66.54 -22.37 -4.64
N GLY A 8 -66.94 -21.56 -3.68
CA GLY A 8 -66.22 -20.32 -3.35
C GLY A 8 -64.88 -20.55 -2.61
N ALA A 9 -64.87 -21.58 -1.73
CA ALA A 9 -63.64 -21.86 -0.96
C ALA A 9 -62.50 -22.40 -1.79
N MET A 10 -62.76 -23.24 -2.79
CA MET A 10 -61.74 -23.79 -3.70
C MET A 10 -61.15 -22.75 -4.64
N LYS A 11 -61.90 -21.74 -5.08
CA LYS A 11 -61.38 -20.63 -5.89
C LYS A 11 -60.43 -19.77 -5.10
N ASN A 12 -60.73 -19.46 -3.85
CA ASN A 12 -59.87 -18.64 -2.99
C ASN A 12 -58.55 -19.35 -2.64
N VAL A 13 -58.57 -20.67 -2.42
CA VAL A 13 -57.35 -21.47 -2.16
C VAL A 13 -56.46 -21.51 -3.39
N ARG A 14 -56.97 -21.62 -4.62
CA ARG A 14 -56.18 -21.58 -5.86
C ARG A 14 -55.53 -20.21 -6.08
N ILE A 15 -56.22 -19.12 -5.78
CA ILE A 15 -55.69 -17.75 -5.91
C ILE A 15 -54.58 -17.52 -4.90
N ILE A 16 -54.73 -17.98 -3.65
CA ILE A 16 -53.69 -17.86 -2.62
C ILE A 16 -52.45 -18.66 -2.97
N LEU A 17 -52.60 -19.90 -3.51
CA LEU A 17 -51.48 -20.72 -3.98
C LEU A 17 -50.74 -20.08 -5.16
N PHE A 18 -51.46 -19.41 -6.08
CA PHE A 18 -50.85 -18.70 -7.20
C PHE A 18 -50.08 -17.46 -6.75
N ILE A 19 -50.62 -16.72 -5.80
CA ILE A 19 -49.93 -15.53 -5.23
C ILE A 19 -48.69 -15.96 -4.44
N CYS A 20 -48.75 -17.03 -3.65
CA CYS A 20 -47.57 -17.57 -2.96
C CYS A 20 -46.48 -18.07 -3.90
N SER A 21 -46.84 -18.69 -5.04
CA SER A 21 -45.87 -19.13 -6.05
C SER A 21 -45.19 -17.98 -6.76
N LEU A 22 -45.89 -16.86 -6.99
CA LEU A 22 -45.36 -15.65 -7.61
C LEU A 22 -44.43 -14.87 -6.66
N LEU A 23 -44.59 -14.99 -5.33
CA LEU A 23 -43.74 -14.35 -4.35
C LEU A 23 -42.43 -15.11 -4.07
N VAL A 24 -42.37 -16.42 -4.39
CA VAL A 24 -41.18 -17.26 -4.12
C VAL A 24 -40.18 -17.19 -5.28
N ILE A 25 -40.61 -16.89 -6.50
CA ILE A 25 -39.75 -16.90 -7.69
C ILE A 25 -38.71 -15.78 -7.74
N PRO A 26 -38.92 -14.55 -7.26
CA PRO A 26 -37.90 -13.51 -7.35
C PRO A 26 -36.77 -13.61 -6.33
N TRP A 27 -36.89 -14.43 -5.29
CA TRP A 27 -35.85 -14.52 -4.27
C TRP A 27 -34.71 -15.51 -4.56
N SER A 28 -34.92 -16.41 -5.49
CA SER A 28 -33.92 -17.42 -5.88
C SER A 28 -32.99 -16.98 -7.02
N ALA A 29 -33.25 -15.85 -7.69
CA ALA A 29 -32.51 -15.41 -8.88
C ALA A 29 -31.41 -14.35 -8.63
N ALA A 30 -31.26 -13.85 -7.40
CA ALA A 30 -30.26 -12.86 -7.10
C ALA A 30 -29.13 -13.44 -6.22
N LEU A 31 -28.47 -14.48 -6.71
CA LEU A 31 -27.12 -14.74 -6.23
C LEU A 31 -26.26 -13.57 -6.74
N PRO A 32 -25.61 -12.80 -5.85
CA PRO A 32 -24.69 -11.79 -6.32
C PRO A 32 -23.58 -12.49 -7.11
N VAL A 33 -23.61 -12.35 -8.42
CA VAL A 33 -22.45 -12.70 -9.24
C VAL A 33 -21.39 -11.68 -8.85
N THR A 34 -20.48 -12.08 -7.99
CA THR A 34 -19.31 -11.29 -7.65
C THR A 34 -18.46 -11.23 -8.92
N LEU A 35 -18.59 -10.15 -9.67
CA LEU A 35 -17.75 -9.91 -10.83
C LEU A 35 -16.33 -9.72 -10.31
N VAL A 36 -15.48 -10.71 -10.52
CA VAL A 36 -14.04 -10.60 -10.25
C VAL A 36 -13.48 -9.62 -11.28
N ARG A 37 -13.09 -8.43 -10.81
CA ARG A 37 -12.37 -7.47 -11.66
C ARG A 37 -10.88 -7.73 -11.49
N VAL A 38 -10.19 -7.90 -12.61
CA VAL A 38 -8.75 -8.14 -12.67
C VAL A 38 -8.09 -6.89 -13.23
N GLY A 39 -7.13 -6.35 -12.47
CA GLY A 39 -6.23 -5.29 -12.91
C GLY A 39 -4.83 -5.83 -13.19
N TYR A 40 -3.99 -5.02 -13.81
CA TYR A 40 -2.56 -5.33 -13.94
C TYR A 40 -1.70 -4.11 -13.57
N ILE A 41 -0.46 -4.41 -13.22
CA ILE A 41 0.56 -3.42 -12.86
C ILE A 41 1.89 -3.83 -13.49
N ASP A 42 2.67 -2.86 -13.92
CA ASP A 42 4.08 -3.05 -14.27
C ASP A 42 4.93 -2.80 -13.02
N ILE A 43 5.25 -3.90 -12.32
CA ILE A 43 5.93 -3.82 -11.04
C ILE A 43 7.35 -3.29 -11.18
N ASP A 44 8.03 -3.61 -12.29
CA ASP A 44 9.41 -3.17 -12.54
C ASP A 44 9.44 -1.64 -12.68
N VAL A 45 8.52 -1.07 -13.45
CA VAL A 45 8.39 0.38 -13.61
C VAL A 45 8.09 1.06 -12.27
N VAL A 46 7.21 0.46 -11.44
CA VAL A 46 6.88 1.02 -10.12
C VAL A 46 8.08 0.96 -9.19
N VAL A 47 8.77 -0.17 -9.12
CA VAL A 47 9.96 -0.34 -8.27
C VAL A 47 11.05 0.64 -8.66
N ASP A 48 11.42 0.70 -9.94
CA ASP A 48 12.50 1.56 -10.42
C ASP A 48 12.18 3.03 -10.16
N THR A 49 10.95 3.46 -10.50
CA THR A 49 10.54 4.86 -10.34
C THR A 49 10.46 5.26 -8.87
N TYR A 50 9.80 4.46 -8.04
CA TYR A 50 9.58 4.80 -6.64
C TYR A 50 10.87 4.77 -5.83
N THR A 51 11.74 3.79 -6.09
CA THR A 51 12.99 3.63 -5.34
C THR A 51 13.90 4.86 -5.46
N GLY A 52 14.09 5.38 -6.68
CA GLY A 52 14.88 6.59 -6.88
C GLY A 52 14.29 7.78 -6.14
N ARG A 53 12.98 8.02 -6.31
CA ARG A 53 12.28 9.13 -5.63
C ARG A 53 12.31 9.00 -4.10
N TYR A 54 12.16 7.78 -3.57
CA TYR A 54 12.26 7.52 -2.13
C TYR A 54 13.62 7.91 -1.58
N LEU A 55 14.70 7.44 -2.22
CA LEU A 55 16.08 7.75 -1.78
C LEU A 55 16.37 9.24 -1.85
N GLU A 56 16.02 9.91 -2.95
CA GLU A 56 16.19 11.36 -3.09
C GLU A 56 15.44 12.13 -2.00
N THR A 57 14.21 11.73 -1.71
CA THR A 57 13.36 12.36 -0.68
C THR A 57 13.94 12.16 0.72
N GLU A 58 14.32 10.93 1.08
CA GLU A 58 14.90 10.61 2.37
C GLU A 58 16.25 11.32 2.59
N ILE A 59 17.11 11.36 1.58
CA ILE A 59 18.39 12.08 1.64
C ILE A 59 18.14 13.55 1.93
N ALA A 60 17.29 14.21 1.14
CA ALA A 60 17.01 15.64 1.32
C ALA A 60 16.44 15.97 2.70
N MET A 61 15.48 15.17 3.19
CA MET A 61 14.91 15.36 4.52
C MET A 61 15.93 15.19 5.64
N ARG A 62 16.81 14.18 5.55
CA ARG A 62 17.82 13.93 6.57
C ARG A 62 18.95 14.94 6.54
N GLU A 63 19.30 15.47 5.37
CA GLU A 63 20.24 16.59 5.25
C GLU A 63 19.71 17.84 5.97
N ASP A 64 18.45 18.20 5.70
CA ASP A 64 17.81 19.35 6.33
C ASP A 64 17.69 19.15 7.85
N PHE A 65 17.26 17.99 8.31
CA PHE A 65 17.16 17.66 9.72
C PHE A 65 18.53 17.67 10.43
N LEU A 66 19.55 17.09 9.80
CA LEU A 66 20.92 17.11 10.32
C LEU A 66 21.45 18.54 10.46
N GLN A 67 21.15 19.41 9.50
CA GLN A 67 21.51 20.81 9.58
C GLN A 67 20.80 21.51 10.74
N GLN A 68 19.49 21.28 10.91
CA GLN A 68 18.73 21.83 12.04
C GLN A 68 19.27 21.36 13.40
N LEU A 69 19.64 20.09 13.53
CA LEU A 69 20.26 19.56 14.75
C LEU A 69 21.58 20.25 15.07
N ARG A 70 22.44 20.46 14.06
CA ARG A 70 23.73 21.15 14.22
C ARG A 70 23.52 22.61 14.63
N ASP A 71 22.64 23.31 13.94
CA ASP A 71 22.34 24.72 14.26
C ASP A 71 21.78 24.85 15.68
N THR A 72 20.91 23.93 16.11
CA THR A 72 20.38 23.90 17.47
C THR A 72 21.47 23.62 18.49
N TYR A 73 22.32 22.63 18.23
CA TYR A 73 23.45 22.30 19.09
C TYR A 73 24.41 23.49 19.27
N ASP A 74 24.78 24.13 18.17
CA ASP A 74 25.72 25.26 18.18
C ASP A 74 25.14 26.48 18.92
N ASN A 75 23.86 26.78 18.69
CA ASN A 75 23.18 27.92 19.30
C ASN A 75 22.93 27.73 20.80
N GLN A 76 22.71 26.50 21.26
CA GLN A 76 22.37 26.19 22.65
C GLN A 76 23.53 25.58 23.44
N TYR A 77 24.69 25.43 22.82
CA TYR A 77 25.86 24.72 23.41
C TYR A 77 26.21 25.16 24.83
N TYR A 78 26.18 26.47 25.11
CA TYR A 78 26.57 27.02 26.40
C TYR A 78 25.47 26.89 27.46
N ASP A 79 24.22 26.74 27.03
CA ASP A 79 23.07 26.62 27.92
C ASP A 79 22.77 25.16 28.30
N MET A 80 23.27 24.21 27.52
CA MET A 80 23.10 22.77 27.73
C MET A 80 23.99 22.22 28.82
N ASN A 81 23.50 21.30 29.63
CA ASN A 81 24.29 20.45 30.49
C ASN A 81 25.06 19.36 29.72
N THR A 82 25.98 18.65 30.39
CA THR A 82 26.82 17.62 29.74
C THR A 82 25.98 16.50 29.09
N ARG A 83 24.92 16.05 29.78
CA ARG A 83 24.06 14.96 29.29
C ARG A 83 23.28 15.38 28.02
N GLU A 84 22.74 16.58 28.03
CA GLU A 84 22.04 17.13 26.86
C GLU A 84 22.96 17.26 25.65
N ARG A 85 24.21 17.70 25.86
CA ARG A 85 25.23 17.76 24.79
C ARG A 85 25.56 16.38 24.22
N ASP A 86 25.67 15.37 25.08
CA ASP A 86 25.96 13.99 24.65
C ASP A 86 24.78 13.39 23.90
N ASP A 87 23.54 13.65 24.35
CA ASP A 87 22.32 13.23 23.66
C ASP A 87 22.19 13.86 22.25
N PHE A 88 22.49 15.15 22.11
CA PHE A 88 22.52 15.83 20.81
C PHE A 88 23.61 15.29 19.88
N ARG A 89 24.80 15.02 20.40
CA ARG A 89 25.89 14.43 19.60
C ARG A 89 25.53 13.06 19.09
N MET A 90 24.92 12.23 19.92
CA MET A 90 24.45 10.90 19.52
C MET A 90 23.40 11.01 18.41
N GLN A 91 22.42 11.91 18.53
CA GLN A 91 21.43 12.13 17.47
C GLN A 91 22.07 12.61 16.15
N ILE A 92 23.04 13.53 16.21
CA ILE A 92 23.77 14.00 15.02
C ILE A 92 24.54 12.85 14.37
N ASP A 93 25.19 11.99 15.15
CA ASP A 93 25.96 10.87 14.62
C ASP A 93 25.06 9.80 14.03
N ASP A 94 23.93 9.48 14.66
CA ASP A 94 22.91 8.55 14.14
C ASP A 94 22.33 9.03 12.79
N GLN A 95 21.99 10.32 12.71
CA GLN A 95 21.47 10.89 11.46
C GLN A 95 22.53 10.94 10.35
N ARG A 96 23.80 11.19 10.71
CA ARG A 96 24.91 11.15 9.76
C ARG A 96 25.13 9.75 9.22
N GLU A 97 25.06 8.71 10.07
CA GLU A 97 25.19 7.31 9.65
C GLU A 97 24.06 6.90 8.71
N ALA A 98 22.80 7.23 9.05
CA ALA A 98 21.66 6.99 8.18
C ALA A 98 21.79 7.71 6.82
N LEU A 99 22.22 8.98 6.82
CA LEU A 99 22.44 9.74 5.58
C LEU A 99 23.54 9.12 4.72
N ASN A 100 24.65 8.66 5.32
CA ASN A 100 25.72 7.98 4.60
C ASN A 100 25.23 6.69 3.94
N LEU A 101 24.40 5.90 4.65
CA LEU A 101 23.81 4.67 4.13
C LEU A 101 22.91 4.96 2.92
N LEU A 102 22.03 5.95 3.03
CA LEU A 102 21.12 6.34 1.93
C LEU A 102 21.88 6.88 0.72
N THR A 103 22.85 7.77 0.94
CA THR A 103 23.69 8.34 -0.13
C THR A 103 24.49 7.25 -0.86
N TYR A 104 25.05 6.30 -0.10
CA TYR A 104 25.72 5.15 -0.70
C TYR A 104 24.77 4.27 -1.50
N SER A 105 23.57 4.02 -0.96
CA SER A 105 22.55 3.21 -1.64
C SER A 105 22.07 3.88 -2.93
N ASN A 106 21.90 5.22 -2.93
CA ASN A 106 21.55 5.97 -4.13
C ASN A 106 22.66 5.87 -5.21
N TYR A 107 23.92 6.02 -4.79
CA TYR A 107 25.05 5.83 -5.70
C TYR A 107 25.09 4.43 -6.32
N ILE A 108 24.82 3.38 -5.53
CA ILE A 108 24.75 2.00 -6.02
C ILE A 108 23.56 1.83 -6.99
N LEU A 109 22.39 2.38 -6.67
CA LEU A 109 21.22 2.34 -7.54
C LEU A 109 21.54 2.99 -8.91
N GLU A 110 22.11 4.19 -8.93
CA GLU A 110 22.48 4.91 -10.16
C GLU A 110 23.51 4.15 -11.01
N THR A 111 24.43 3.43 -10.37
CA THR A 111 25.53 2.74 -11.08
C THR A 111 25.19 1.32 -11.49
N THR A 112 24.34 0.62 -10.75
CA THR A 112 24.04 -0.81 -10.96
C THR A 112 22.58 -1.12 -11.28
N GLY A 113 21.68 -0.13 -11.10
CA GLY A 113 20.25 -0.32 -11.23
C GLY A 113 19.62 -1.17 -10.11
N THR A 114 20.36 -1.42 -9.02
CA THR A 114 19.86 -2.29 -7.93
C THR A 114 20.17 -1.70 -6.58
N ILE A 115 19.27 -1.94 -5.61
CA ILE A 115 19.51 -1.66 -4.18
C ILE A 115 20.10 -2.90 -3.53
N ARG A 116 21.17 -2.74 -2.76
CA ARG A 116 21.78 -3.83 -1.98
C ARG A 116 21.30 -3.88 -0.53
N GLU A 117 20.94 -2.72 0.02
CA GLU A 117 20.58 -2.59 1.44
C GLU A 117 19.20 -3.19 1.71
N ALA A 118 19.18 -4.30 2.46
CA ALA A 118 17.96 -5.06 2.76
C ALA A 118 16.90 -4.22 3.48
N VAL A 119 17.33 -3.24 4.29
CA VAL A 119 16.44 -2.30 4.99
C VAL A 119 15.64 -1.49 3.98
N ILE A 120 16.32 -0.86 3.04
CA ILE A 120 15.70 -0.01 2.01
C ILE A 120 14.78 -0.85 1.12
N GLN A 121 15.24 -2.03 0.69
CA GLN A 121 14.42 -2.95 -0.08
C GLN A 121 13.09 -3.29 0.61
N ARG A 122 13.13 -3.58 1.92
CA ARG A 122 11.93 -3.90 2.69
C ARG A 122 10.97 -2.72 2.81
N ILE A 123 11.49 -1.52 3.05
CA ILE A 123 10.67 -0.30 3.13
C ILE A 123 9.98 -0.06 1.79
N VAL A 124 10.73 -0.05 0.70
CA VAL A 124 10.22 0.15 -0.66
C VAL A 124 9.17 -0.91 -1.01
N GLN A 125 9.46 -2.19 -0.73
CA GLN A 125 8.52 -3.28 -1.00
C GLN A 125 7.23 -3.15 -0.20
N ARG A 126 7.33 -2.85 1.10
CA ARG A 126 6.15 -2.60 1.97
C ARG A 126 5.29 -1.49 1.40
N ASP A 127 5.90 -0.36 1.04
CA ASP A 127 5.20 0.82 0.56
C ASP A 127 4.50 0.58 -0.77
N ILE A 128 5.16 -0.12 -1.69
CA ILE A 128 4.58 -0.54 -2.97
C ILE A 128 3.39 -1.47 -2.75
N MET A 129 3.53 -2.50 -1.90
CA MET A 129 2.45 -3.44 -1.62
C MET A 129 1.25 -2.76 -0.97
N GLU A 130 1.47 -1.82 -0.05
CA GLU A 130 0.42 -1.01 0.56
C GLU A 130 -0.30 -0.14 -0.48
N ALA A 131 0.45 0.52 -1.36
CA ALA A 131 -0.11 1.34 -2.44
C ALA A 131 -0.92 0.51 -3.43
N ILE A 132 -0.44 -0.67 -3.84
CA ILE A 132 -1.18 -1.61 -4.70
C ILE A 132 -2.49 -2.03 -4.03
N LYS A 133 -2.42 -2.48 -2.77
CA LYS A 133 -3.59 -2.90 -2.02
C LYS A 133 -4.64 -1.78 -1.96
N LYS A 134 -4.23 -0.60 -1.53
CA LYS A 134 -5.12 0.56 -1.38
C LYS A 134 -5.71 1.02 -2.72
N THR A 135 -4.92 0.99 -3.80
CA THR A 135 -5.39 1.32 -5.15
C THR A 135 -6.39 0.29 -5.65
N SER A 136 -6.10 -1.01 -5.49
CA SER A 136 -7.01 -2.08 -5.92
C SER A 136 -8.35 -2.04 -5.19
N GLU A 137 -8.34 -1.79 -3.87
CA GLU A 137 -9.56 -1.66 -3.07
C GLU A 137 -10.42 -0.48 -3.53
N LEU A 138 -9.82 0.69 -3.79
CA LEU A 138 -10.54 1.90 -4.22
C LEU A 138 -11.10 1.78 -5.63
N GLU A 139 -10.38 1.13 -6.53
CA GLU A 139 -10.79 0.91 -7.91
C GLU A 139 -11.72 -0.31 -8.06
N GLY A 140 -11.92 -1.08 -6.99
CA GLY A 140 -12.78 -2.26 -6.97
C GLY A 140 -12.21 -3.46 -7.72
N PHE A 141 -10.89 -3.61 -7.78
CA PHE A 141 -10.23 -4.79 -8.30
C PHE A 141 -10.10 -5.87 -7.24
N SER A 142 -10.45 -7.10 -7.60
CA SER A 142 -10.35 -8.27 -6.70
C SER A 142 -9.01 -9.01 -6.85
N LEU A 143 -8.32 -8.80 -7.97
CA LEU A 143 -7.05 -9.40 -8.31
C LEU A 143 -6.21 -8.40 -9.10
N VAL A 144 -4.94 -8.29 -8.77
CA VAL A 144 -3.96 -7.51 -9.55
C VAL A 144 -2.85 -8.46 -9.99
N LEU A 145 -2.56 -8.46 -11.29
CA LEU A 145 -1.52 -9.27 -11.89
C LEU A 145 -0.31 -8.40 -12.22
N ASP A 146 0.86 -8.98 -12.08
CA ASP A 146 2.08 -8.36 -12.56
C ASP A 146 2.21 -8.51 -14.07
N ASN A 147 2.58 -7.42 -14.76
CA ASN A 147 2.77 -7.39 -16.21
C ASN A 147 4.17 -7.83 -16.65
N SER A 148 4.94 -8.48 -15.80
CA SER A 148 6.31 -8.88 -16.08
C SER A 148 6.43 -9.88 -17.25
N GLY A 149 6.17 -9.40 -18.47
CA GLY A 149 6.60 -10.02 -19.73
C GLY A 149 5.62 -10.94 -20.45
N ASN A 150 4.46 -11.30 -19.88
CA ASN A 150 3.53 -12.23 -20.53
C ASN A 150 2.15 -11.63 -20.90
N PHE A 151 1.96 -10.35 -20.67
CA PHE A 151 0.69 -9.70 -20.96
C PHE A 151 0.67 -9.22 -22.42
N VAL A 152 -0.25 -9.75 -23.21
CA VAL A 152 -0.30 -9.47 -24.64
C VAL A 152 -1.14 -8.25 -24.97
N TYR A 153 -2.19 -7.97 -24.15
CA TYR A 153 -3.09 -6.83 -24.34
C TYR A 153 -3.95 -6.58 -23.09
N GLY A 154 -4.11 -5.31 -22.72
CA GLY A 154 -5.02 -4.85 -21.69
C GLY A 154 -5.52 -3.45 -22.00
N SER A 155 -6.75 -3.14 -21.61
CA SER A 155 -7.27 -1.77 -21.68
C SER A 155 -6.56 -0.91 -20.62
N ASP A 156 -6.32 0.36 -20.94
CA ASP A 156 -5.74 1.34 -20.00
C ASP A 156 -6.58 1.49 -18.71
N ASP A 157 -7.88 1.20 -18.79
CA ASP A 157 -8.80 1.26 -17.63
C ASP A 157 -8.47 0.24 -16.54
N ILE A 158 -7.77 -0.85 -16.87
CA ILE A 158 -7.36 -1.89 -15.92
C ILE A 158 -5.86 -1.83 -15.57
N ASN A 159 -5.13 -0.88 -16.15
CA ASN A 159 -3.74 -0.58 -15.78
C ASN A 159 -3.70 0.28 -14.52
N LEU A 160 -3.08 -0.24 -13.46
CA LEU A 160 -2.99 0.44 -12.18
C LEU A 160 -1.63 1.13 -11.94
N THR A 161 -0.67 0.98 -12.85
CA THR A 161 0.71 1.46 -12.68
C THR A 161 0.77 2.93 -12.30
N GLU A 162 0.17 3.82 -13.10
CA GLU A 162 0.16 5.26 -12.83
C GLU A 162 -0.59 5.64 -11.55
N LYS A 163 -1.67 4.92 -11.23
CA LYS A 163 -2.45 5.18 -10.03
C LYS A 163 -1.70 4.76 -8.76
N VAL A 164 -0.93 3.68 -8.84
CA VAL A 164 -0.06 3.24 -7.75
C VAL A 164 1.10 4.22 -7.57
N LEU A 165 1.75 4.65 -8.65
CA LEU A 165 2.79 5.67 -8.60
C LEU A 165 2.28 6.98 -7.99
N PHE A 166 1.10 7.43 -8.37
CA PHE A 166 0.48 8.62 -7.79
C PHE A 166 0.32 8.51 -6.27
N ARG A 167 -0.12 7.34 -5.76
CA ARG A 167 -0.23 7.12 -4.31
C ARG A 167 1.10 7.06 -3.59
N LEU A 168 2.10 6.53 -4.25
CA LEU A 168 3.45 6.51 -3.71
C LEU A 168 4.02 7.94 -3.64
N ASP A 169 3.74 8.79 -4.63
CA ASP A 169 4.10 10.20 -4.60
C ASP A 169 3.36 10.97 -3.47
N GLU A 170 2.06 10.66 -3.24
CA GLU A 170 1.33 11.20 -2.06
C GLU A 170 2.01 10.81 -0.74
N LYS A 171 2.48 9.56 -0.64
CA LYS A 171 3.21 9.07 0.54
C LYS A 171 4.54 9.78 0.74
N LEU A 172 5.31 10.01 -0.33
CA LEU A 172 6.56 10.78 -0.26
C LEU A 172 6.31 12.22 0.18
N LEU A 173 5.24 12.84 -0.31
CA LEU A 173 4.85 14.17 0.12
C LEU A 173 4.45 14.22 1.61
N ASP A 174 3.78 13.19 2.09
CA ASP A 174 3.44 13.06 3.52
C ASP A 174 4.70 12.89 4.38
N LEU A 175 5.66 12.08 3.94
CA LEU A 175 6.98 11.94 4.57
C LEU A 175 7.71 13.28 4.65
N GLN A 176 7.71 14.06 3.59
CA GLN A 176 8.34 15.40 3.59
C GLN A 176 7.70 16.35 4.61
N ASN A 177 6.37 16.27 4.78
CA ASN A 177 5.65 17.13 5.71
C ASN A 177 5.73 16.65 7.17
N ASN A 178 5.92 15.35 7.38
CA ASN A 178 5.96 14.69 8.68
C ASN A 178 7.14 13.70 8.73
N PRO A 179 8.38 14.19 8.72
CA PRO A 179 9.55 13.31 8.65
C PRO A 179 9.60 12.36 9.85
N PRO A 180 9.72 11.05 9.65
CA PRO A 180 10.01 10.12 10.72
C PRO A 180 11.45 10.38 11.21
N LEU A 181 11.59 10.84 12.43
CA LEU A 181 12.89 11.17 13.03
C LEU A 181 13.60 9.93 13.61
N ALA A 182 12.99 8.76 13.48
CA ALA A 182 13.52 7.49 13.98
C ALA A 182 14.68 6.96 13.12
N PRO A 183 15.63 6.23 13.70
CA PRO A 183 16.64 5.47 12.95
C PRO A 183 15.95 4.51 11.97
N LEU A 184 16.51 4.35 10.76
CA LEU A 184 15.98 3.47 9.70
C LEU A 184 15.75 2.02 10.16
N GLU A 185 16.51 1.53 11.14
CA GLU A 185 16.39 0.17 11.66
C GLU A 185 15.16 -0.06 12.55
N LEU A 186 14.67 0.96 13.26
CA LEU A 186 13.53 0.83 14.18
C LEU A 186 12.18 0.68 13.44
N GLU A 187 12.10 1.10 12.19
CA GLU A 187 10.88 0.93 11.39
C GLU A 187 10.63 -0.51 10.94
N LEU A 188 11.61 -1.42 11.12
CA LEU A 188 11.53 -2.79 10.63
C LEU A 188 11.03 -3.81 11.64
N GLU A 189 10.97 -3.48 12.93
CA GLU A 189 10.58 -4.45 13.97
C GLU A 189 9.09 -4.84 13.93
N GLU A 190 8.25 -4.08 13.21
CA GLU A 190 6.80 -4.32 13.17
C GLU A 190 6.28 -5.06 11.92
N VAL A 191 7.14 -5.40 10.96
CA VAL A 191 6.68 -6.09 9.74
C VAL A 191 6.83 -7.60 9.89
N PRO A 192 5.74 -8.37 10.03
CA PRO A 192 5.82 -9.81 9.98
C PRO A 192 6.36 -10.23 8.61
N LEU A 193 7.46 -10.97 8.61
CA LEU A 193 7.95 -11.65 7.41
C LEU A 193 6.80 -12.48 6.85
N ILE A 194 6.33 -12.15 5.66
CA ILE A 194 5.50 -13.08 4.90
C ILE A 194 6.48 -14.18 4.47
N GLU A 195 6.55 -15.24 5.28
CA GLU A 195 7.21 -16.47 4.88
C GLU A 195 6.47 -16.95 3.63
N GLY A 196 7.12 -16.75 2.47
CA GLY A 196 6.68 -17.39 1.25
C GLY A 196 6.80 -18.89 1.47
N GLU A 197 5.67 -19.55 1.67
CA GLU A 197 5.62 -21.02 1.57
C GLU A 197 6.21 -21.39 0.22
N SER A 198 7.37 -22.03 0.27
CA SER A 198 7.98 -22.69 -0.87
C SER A 198 7.03 -23.81 -1.31
N LEU A 199 6.18 -23.52 -2.29
CA LEU A 199 5.52 -24.55 -3.08
C LEU A 199 6.57 -25.16 -4.02
N VAL A 200 7.34 -26.09 -3.46
CA VAL A 200 8.12 -27.08 -4.22
C VAL A 200 7.71 -28.45 -3.67
N ASP A 201 6.81 -29.09 -4.39
CA ASP A 201 6.71 -30.53 -4.56
C ASP A 201 6.15 -30.83 -5.96
#